data_6b5a271e73f5398d194e327cdaad3de5
#
_entry.id   6b5a271e73f5398d194e327cdaad3de5
#
_cell.length_a   1.000
_cell.length_b   1.000
_cell.length_c   1.000
_cell.angle_alpha   90.00
_cell.angle_beta   90.00
_cell.angle_gamma   90.00
#
_symmetry.space_group_name_H-M   'P 1'
#
loop_
_entity.id
_entity.type
_entity.pdbx_description
1 polymer ?
#
loop_
_entity_poly.entity_id
_entity_poly.type
_entity_poly.pdbx_seq_one_letter_code
_entity_poly.pdbx_strand_id
1 'polypeptide(L)'
;MNKLLVAMGGCLLLAACAEMVGAPSASRLSSRSDCFLADSVNSFTPVGDRFVDVRITRRSQFRLELAGYCPDVDWSQRLALRTRGGSAWICRGMDAEIIVPDRAIGPQRCLVTDVRRLSISEIEARRRR
;
A
#
# COMPACT_ATOMS: atom_id res chain seq x y z
N MET A 1 14.86 -54.89 59.78
CA MET A 1 15.57 -53.73 60.36
C MET A 1 15.98 -52.82 59.26
N ASN A 2 15.40 -51.65 59.29
CA ASN A 2 15.93 -50.37 58.83
C ASN A 2 16.22 -50.18 57.33
N LYS A 3 15.88 -49.19 56.76
CA LYS A 3 15.34 -47.83 56.95
C LYS A 3 14.93 -47.27 55.64
N LEU A 4 13.73 -46.79 55.59
CA LEU A 4 13.28 -45.63 54.86
C LEU A 4 14.37 -44.65 54.45
N LEU A 5 14.40 -44.23 53.22
CA LEU A 5 14.76 -42.89 52.84
C LEU A 5 13.88 -42.43 51.66
N VAL A 6 12.97 -41.56 52.03
CA VAL A 6 12.16 -40.75 51.14
C VAL A 6 13.06 -39.70 50.54
N ALA A 7 13.22 -39.68 49.25
CA ALA A 7 13.79 -38.56 48.54
C ALA A 7 12.67 -37.82 47.79
N MET A 8 12.27 -36.69 48.39
CA MET A 8 11.41 -35.68 47.74
C MET A 8 12.19 -34.99 46.63
N GLY A 9 11.92 -35.35 45.41
CA GLY A 9 12.39 -34.62 44.24
C GLY A 9 11.41 -33.51 43.91
N GLY A 10 11.80 -32.26 44.19
CA GLY A 10 11.01 -31.08 43.84
C GLY A 10 10.88 -30.90 42.37
N CYS A 11 9.64 -30.86 41.91
CA CYS A 11 9.29 -30.47 40.55
C CYS A 11 9.43 -28.96 40.38
N LEU A 12 10.57 -28.50 39.83
CA LEU A 12 10.70 -27.11 39.38
C LEU A 12 9.86 -26.91 38.14
N LEU A 13 8.72 -26.28 38.30
CA LEU A 13 7.93 -25.73 37.20
C LEU A 13 8.65 -24.52 36.67
N LEU A 14 9.46 -24.68 35.64
CA LEU A 14 9.95 -23.58 34.82
C LEU A 14 8.78 -23.12 33.94
N ALA A 15 8.11 -22.04 34.38
CA ALA A 15 7.21 -21.29 33.54
C ALA A 15 8.01 -20.62 32.45
N ALA A 16 8.02 -21.20 31.27
CA ALA A 16 8.52 -20.58 30.05
C ALA A 16 7.54 -19.45 29.67
N CYS A 17 7.90 -18.22 29.99
CA CYS A 17 7.29 -17.06 29.34
C CYS A 17 7.66 -17.10 27.87
N ALA A 18 6.74 -17.57 27.02
CA ALA A 18 6.84 -17.37 25.60
C ALA A 18 6.59 -15.88 25.33
N GLU A 19 7.65 -15.12 25.24
CA GLU A 19 7.59 -13.78 24.67
C GLU A 19 7.13 -13.94 23.22
N MET A 20 5.87 -13.52 22.96
CA MET A 20 5.41 -13.27 21.60
C MET A 20 6.23 -12.10 21.03
N VAL A 21 7.39 -12.42 20.49
CA VAL A 21 8.09 -11.51 19.61
C VAL A 21 7.19 -11.32 18.42
N GLY A 22 6.51 -10.15 18.38
CA GLY A 22 5.73 -9.77 17.23
C GLY A 22 6.60 -9.91 15.99
N ALA A 23 6.18 -10.76 15.06
CA ALA A 23 6.89 -10.92 13.81
C ALA A 23 7.09 -9.53 13.20
N PRO A 24 8.31 -9.14 12.81
CA PRO A 24 8.51 -7.89 12.10
C PRO A 24 7.65 -7.94 10.86
N SER A 25 6.79 -6.94 10.71
CA SER A 25 6.04 -6.75 9.48
C SER A 25 7.06 -6.77 8.34
N ALA A 26 7.12 -7.89 7.64
CA ALA A 26 8.00 -8.03 6.50
C ALA A 26 7.62 -6.90 5.54
N SER A 27 8.47 -5.90 5.43
CA SER A 27 8.38 -4.88 4.40
C SER A 27 8.28 -5.65 3.10
N ARG A 28 7.09 -5.69 2.49
CA ARG A 28 6.87 -6.39 1.24
C ARG A 28 7.84 -5.78 0.24
N LEU A 29 8.90 -6.50 -0.06
CA LEU A 29 9.75 -6.19 -1.19
C LEU A 29 8.81 -6.17 -2.40
N SER A 30 8.52 -4.98 -2.90
CA SER A 30 7.66 -4.82 -4.07
C SER A 30 8.25 -5.67 -5.19
N SER A 31 7.54 -6.75 -5.54
CA SER A 31 7.94 -7.52 -6.71
C SER A 31 7.78 -6.63 -7.95
N ARG A 32 8.52 -6.92 -9.04
CA ARG A 32 8.33 -6.18 -10.30
C ARG A 32 6.89 -6.19 -10.81
N SER A 33 6.09 -7.17 -10.38
CA SER A 33 4.66 -7.24 -10.68
C SER A 33 3.83 -6.16 -9.98
N ASP A 34 4.37 -5.54 -8.95
CA ASP A 34 3.71 -4.50 -8.16
C ASP A 34 4.14 -3.09 -8.58
N CYS A 35 4.93 -2.97 -9.64
CA CYS A 35 5.38 -1.72 -10.22
C CYS A 35 4.72 -1.46 -11.57
N PHE A 36 4.66 -0.19 -11.96
CA PHE A 36 4.27 0.20 -13.31
C PHE A 36 5.09 1.41 -13.79
N LEU A 37 5.16 1.60 -15.10
CA LEU A 37 5.78 2.77 -15.71
C LEU A 37 4.76 3.93 -15.71
N ALA A 38 5.19 5.11 -15.31
CA ALA A 38 4.33 6.30 -15.31
C ALA A 38 3.71 6.56 -16.69
N ASP A 39 4.49 6.43 -17.75
CA ASP A 39 4.05 6.67 -19.12
C ASP A 39 3.09 5.59 -19.67
N SER A 40 2.96 4.47 -18.97
CA SER A 40 2.02 3.40 -19.36
C SER A 40 0.59 3.62 -18.86
N VAL A 41 0.35 4.67 -18.09
CA VAL A 41 -0.97 4.98 -17.55
C VAL A 41 -1.90 5.49 -18.64
N ASN A 42 -3.01 4.76 -18.86
CA ASN A 42 -3.99 5.09 -19.88
C ASN A 42 -5.19 5.88 -19.34
N SER A 43 -5.49 5.76 -18.06
CA SER A 43 -6.59 6.51 -17.44
C SER A 43 -6.46 6.59 -15.94
N PHE A 44 -7.09 7.62 -15.39
CA PHE A 44 -7.23 7.88 -13.97
C PHE A 44 -8.70 7.77 -13.57
N THR A 45 -8.96 7.23 -12.40
CA THR A 45 -10.31 7.19 -11.81
C THR A 45 -10.18 7.58 -10.34
N PRO A 46 -10.59 8.78 -9.96
CA PRO A 46 -10.64 9.16 -8.56
C PRO A 46 -11.61 8.26 -7.77
N VAL A 47 -11.25 7.94 -6.54
CA VAL A 47 -12.05 7.16 -5.60
C VAL A 47 -12.12 7.92 -4.28
N GLY A 48 -13.07 8.82 -4.19
CA GLY A 48 -13.12 9.83 -3.14
C GLY A 48 -11.96 10.82 -3.27
N ASP A 49 -11.63 11.46 -2.17
CA ASP A 49 -10.66 12.55 -2.09
C ASP A 49 -9.22 12.09 -1.75
N ARG A 50 -9.04 10.80 -1.50
CA ARG A 50 -7.76 10.24 -1.04
C ARG A 50 -7.17 9.15 -1.91
N PHE A 51 -7.94 8.62 -2.85
CA PHE A 51 -7.47 7.54 -3.69
C PHE A 51 -7.65 7.87 -5.16
N VAL A 52 -6.69 7.45 -5.95
CA VAL A 52 -6.77 7.50 -7.41
C VAL A 52 -6.39 6.14 -7.95
N ASP A 53 -7.26 5.57 -8.76
CA ASP A 53 -6.94 4.36 -9.46
C ASP A 53 -6.42 4.66 -10.85
N VAL A 54 -5.26 4.09 -11.16
CA VAL A 54 -4.62 4.20 -12.47
C VAL A 54 -4.77 2.91 -13.22
N ARG A 55 -5.07 3.01 -14.50
CA ARG A 55 -5.22 1.85 -15.40
C ARG A 55 -4.09 1.82 -16.41
N ILE A 56 -3.37 0.71 -16.42
CA ILE A 56 -2.36 0.39 -17.43
C ILE A 56 -2.99 -0.46 -18.53
N THR A 57 -3.68 -1.54 -18.13
CA THR A 57 -4.48 -2.39 -19.01
C THR A 57 -5.82 -2.72 -18.35
N ARG A 58 -6.68 -3.44 -19.05
CA ARG A 58 -7.95 -3.91 -18.47
C ARG A 58 -7.77 -4.78 -17.23
N ARG A 59 -6.65 -5.49 -17.10
CA ARG A 59 -6.32 -6.41 -15.99
C ARG A 59 -5.21 -5.90 -15.09
N SER A 60 -4.55 -4.81 -15.46
CA SER A 60 -3.47 -4.21 -14.67
C SER A 60 -3.88 -2.81 -14.24
N GLN A 61 -4.31 -2.70 -13.01
CA GLN A 61 -4.74 -1.46 -12.40
C GLN A 61 -4.12 -1.35 -11.01
N PHE A 62 -3.82 -0.12 -10.61
CA PHE A 62 -3.21 0.17 -9.33
C PHE A 62 -4.03 1.24 -8.60
N ARG A 63 -4.08 1.14 -7.27
CA ARG A 63 -4.61 2.19 -6.41
C ARG A 63 -3.46 2.97 -5.82
N LEU A 64 -3.54 4.27 -5.95
CA LEU A 64 -2.64 5.22 -5.33
C LEU A 64 -3.37 5.83 -4.15
N GLU A 65 -2.78 5.79 -2.97
CA GLU A 65 -3.24 6.52 -1.80
C GLU A 65 -2.52 7.86 -1.72
N LEU A 66 -3.26 8.92 -1.46
CA LEU A 66 -2.73 10.28 -1.35
C LEU A 66 -2.47 10.65 0.11
N ALA A 67 -1.52 11.54 0.33
CA ALA A 67 -1.15 12.06 1.65
C ALA A 67 -2.23 13.00 2.21
N GLY A 68 -3.40 12.46 2.55
CA GLY A 68 -4.53 13.22 3.06
C GLY A 68 -5.44 13.74 1.95
N TYR A 69 -6.19 14.79 2.25
CA TYR A 69 -7.11 15.42 1.32
C TYR A 69 -6.36 16.07 0.16
N CYS A 70 -6.76 15.73 -1.05
CA CYS A 70 -6.26 16.32 -2.27
C CYS A 70 -7.39 17.12 -2.93
N PRO A 71 -7.31 18.46 -2.94
CA PRO A 71 -8.37 19.29 -3.49
C PRO A 71 -8.68 18.95 -4.93
N ASP A 72 -9.95 18.92 -5.29
CA ASP A 72 -10.48 18.75 -6.64
C ASP A 72 -10.05 17.49 -7.39
N VAL A 73 -9.41 16.53 -6.71
CA VAL A 73 -8.98 15.27 -7.34
C VAL A 73 -10.16 14.46 -7.87
N ASP A 74 -11.28 14.46 -7.15
CA ASP A 74 -12.51 13.74 -7.47
C ASP A 74 -13.33 14.41 -8.59
N TRP A 75 -13.15 15.71 -8.81
CA TRP A 75 -13.83 16.47 -9.85
C TRP A 75 -12.98 16.67 -11.11
N SER A 76 -11.67 16.47 -11.00
CA SER A 76 -10.77 16.70 -12.12
C SER A 76 -10.89 15.60 -13.16
N GLN A 77 -11.23 15.99 -14.38
CA GLN A 77 -11.23 15.09 -15.54
C GLN A 77 -9.82 14.87 -16.12
N ARG A 78 -8.85 15.66 -15.70
CA ARG A 78 -7.48 15.62 -16.16
C ARG A 78 -6.55 15.60 -14.97
N LEU A 79 -5.91 14.47 -14.75
CA LEU A 79 -4.85 14.31 -13.78
C LEU A 79 -3.56 14.03 -14.52
N ALA A 80 -2.45 14.47 -13.95
CA ALA A 80 -1.14 14.06 -14.42
C ALA A 80 -0.43 13.29 -13.31
N LEU A 81 0.36 12.30 -13.68
CA LEU A 81 1.21 11.55 -12.79
C LEU A 81 2.65 11.96 -13.04
N ARG A 82 3.32 12.34 -11.98
CA ARG A 82 4.73 12.71 -12.02
C ARG A 82 5.52 11.76 -11.13
N THR A 83 6.62 11.24 -11.65
CA THR A 83 7.56 10.46 -10.86
C THR A 83 8.47 11.35 -10.04
N ARG A 84 8.94 10.81 -8.93
CA ARG A 84 9.92 11.43 -8.05
C ARG A 84 11.18 10.56 -8.00
N GLY A 85 12.32 11.17 -7.71
CA GLY A 85 13.58 10.42 -7.58
C GLY A 85 14.23 9.96 -8.89
N GLY A 86 13.77 10.44 -10.04
CA GLY A 86 14.40 10.19 -11.34
C GLY A 86 14.14 8.82 -11.97
N SER A 87 13.35 7.96 -11.32
CA SER A 87 12.90 6.68 -11.90
C SER A 87 11.61 6.86 -12.69
N ALA A 88 11.47 6.20 -13.83
CA ALA A 88 10.20 6.12 -14.55
C ALA A 88 9.24 5.08 -13.93
N TRP A 89 9.74 4.21 -13.06
CA TRP A 89 8.98 3.18 -12.39
C TRP A 89 8.37 3.69 -11.08
N ILE A 90 7.12 3.35 -10.87
CA ILE A 90 6.37 3.61 -9.64
C ILE A 90 6.06 2.27 -8.98
N CYS A 91 6.70 2.02 -7.83
CA CYS A 91 6.62 0.76 -7.09
C CYS A 91 6.04 0.94 -5.70
N ARG A 92 6.20 2.14 -5.14
CA ARG A 92 5.86 2.45 -3.75
C ARG A 92 5.27 3.84 -3.65
N GLY A 93 4.65 4.12 -2.52
CA GLY A 93 4.39 5.48 -2.12
C GLY A 93 5.68 6.31 -2.12
N MET A 94 5.57 7.59 -2.28
CA MET A 94 6.67 8.56 -2.40
C MET A 94 7.41 8.54 -3.77
N ASP A 95 7.23 7.51 -4.59
CA ASP A 95 7.82 7.47 -5.95
C ASP A 95 7.08 8.40 -6.93
N ALA A 96 5.87 8.85 -6.56
CA ALA A 96 5.02 9.64 -7.44
C ALA A 96 4.23 10.73 -6.72
N GLU A 97 3.76 11.67 -7.49
CA GLU A 97 2.77 12.68 -7.11
C GLU A 97 1.70 12.81 -8.20
N ILE A 98 0.47 13.06 -7.78
CA ILE A 98 -0.63 13.42 -8.68
C ILE A 98 -0.66 14.92 -8.81
N ILE A 99 -0.75 15.41 -10.04
CA ILE A 99 -0.94 16.82 -10.36
C ILE A 99 -2.39 17.02 -10.75
N VAL A 100 -3.11 17.81 -9.97
CA VAL A 100 -4.48 18.23 -10.23
C VAL A 100 -4.42 19.63 -10.83
N PRO A 101 -4.83 19.83 -12.08
CA PRO A 101 -4.85 21.17 -12.67
C PRO A 101 -5.95 22.01 -12.01
N ASP A 102 -5.57 23.15 -11.50
CA ASP A 102 -6.47 24.18 -11.00
C ASP A 102 -6.17 25.48 -11.74
N ARG A 103 -7.23 26.16 -12.20
CA ARG A 103 -7.10 27.41 -12.97
C ARG A 103 -7.00 28.65 -12.08
N ALA A 104 -7.51 28.56 -10.85
CA ALA A 104 -7.58 29.72 -9.96
C ALA A 104 -6.30 29.91 -9.14
N ILE A 105 -5.75 28.81 -8.61
CA ILE A 105 -4.61 28.84 -7.68
C ILE A 105 -3.37 28.11 -8.23
N GLY A 106 -3.49 27.58 -9.45
CA GLY A 106 -2.42 26.81 -10.10
C GLY A 106 -2.44 25.32 -9.74
N PRO A 107 -1.60 24.51 -10.41
CA PRO A 107 -1.66 23.07 -10.27
C PRO A 107 -1.34 22.61 -8.84
N GLN A 108 -2.24 21.83 -8.27
CA GLN A 108 -2.10 21.20 -6.96
C GLN A 108 -1.24 19.95 -7.09
N ARG A 109 -0.36 19.70 -6.12
CA ARG A 109 0.50 18.52 -6.05
C ARG A 109 0.12 17.69 -4.86
N CYS A 110 -0.35 16.48 -5.12
CA CYS A 110 -0.76 15.53 -4.08
C CYS A 110 0.22 14.36 -4.06
N LEU A 111 0.93 14.23 -2.94
CA LEU A 111 1.91 13.17 -2.77
C LEU A 111 1.22 11.82 -2.66
N VAL A 112 1.73 10.82 -3.35
CA VAL A 112 1.31 9.43 -3.21
C VAL A 112 2.05 8.81 -2.02
N THR A 113 1.32 8.23 -1.07
CA THR A 113 1.87 7.59 0.13
C THR A 113 1.89 6.07 0.04
N ASP A 114 1.00 5.48 -0.75
CA ASP A 114 0.99 4.05 -1.01
C ASP A 114 0.60 3.73 -2.44
N VAL A 115 1.12 2.62 -2.94
CA VAL A 115 0.84 2.07 -4.27
C VAL A 115 0.48 0.60 -4.13
N ARG A 116 -0.71 0.23 -4.56
CA ARG A 116 -1.20 -1.14 -4.46
C ARG A 116 -1.81 -1.61 -5.78
N ARG A 117 -1.40 -2.77 -6.22
CA ARG A 117 -2.05 -3.43 -7.36
C ARG A 117 -3.45 -3.91 -6.98
N LEU A 118 -4.43 -3.65 -7.82
CA LEU A 118 -5.79 -4.15 -7.65
C LEU A 118 -5.89 -5.61 -8.09
N SER A 119 -6.62 -6.41 -7.34
CA SER A 119 -6.95 -7.77 -7.73
C SER A 119 -7.95 -7.79 -8.88
N ILE A 120 -8.01 -8.90 -9.61
CA ILE A 120 -8.97 -9.06 -10.70
C ILE A 120 -10.40 -8.96 -10.19
N SER A 121 -10.69 -9.52 -9.02
CA SER A 121 -12.01 -9.44 -8.39
C SER A 121 -12.43 -8.00 -8.05
N GLU A 122 -11.50 -7.18 -7.56
CA GLU A 122 -11.75 -5.75 -7.31
C GLU A 122 -12.04 -4.99 -8.61
N ILE A 123 -11.28 -5.27 -9.66
CA ILE A 123 -11.47 -4.65 -10.98
C ILE A 123 -12.84 -5.02 -11.57
N GLU A 124 -13.23 -6.28 -11.46
CA GLU A 124 -14.51 -6.77 -11.96
C GLU A 124 -15.71 -6.24 -11.15
N ALA A 125 -15.58 -6.16 -9.83
CA ALA A 125 -16.61 -5.61 -8.97
C ALA A 125 -16.95 -4.15 -9.33
N ARG A 126 -15.96 -3.37 -9.74
CA ARG A 126 -16.17 -1.99 -10.19
C ARG A 126 -16.89 -1.87 -11.53
N ARG A 127 -16.63 -2.78 -12.46
CA ARG A 127 -17.30 -2.77 -13.78
C ARG A 127 -18.79 -3.02 -13.67
N ARG A 128 -19.24 -3.60 -12.58
CA ARG A 128 -20.65 -3.93 -12.33
C ARG A 128 -21.44 -2.81 -11.65
N ARG A 129 -20.77 -1.74 -11.23
CA ARG A 129 -21.39 -0.54 -10.64
C ARG A 129 -21.62 0.54 -11.68
#